data_06065f657522a2f5b65474a85dabd6ce
#
_entry.id   06065f657522a2f5b65474a85dabd6ce
#
_cell.length_a   1.000
_cell.length_b   1.000
_cell.length_c   1.000
_cell.angle_alpha   90.00
_cell.angle_beta   90.00
_cell.angle_gamma   90.00
#
_symmetry.space_group_name_H-M   'P 1'
#
loop_
_entity.id
_entity.type
_entity.pdbx_description
1 polymer ?
#
loop_
_entity_poly.entity_id
_entity_poly.type
_entity_poly.pdbx_seq_one_letter_code
_entity_poly.pdbx_strand_id
1 'polypeptide(L)'
;MTRFEEVQMKLAESAKNFLEVYNIQVFIEQFSLSRESRFSLTVPGMEEPYPVFATVAFTYDVFQTGMSMYDDMKPEEENLLAENTLELDILIRLPVMEGYPDLEGLLRDIERQYPESEPVLVVKEFYGAGLPAKEYEVSYGYDVESDDIPEGDVLDGVFEELRGIMELIYEKTKYNIDQSWYRGEDDPTKEY
;
A
#
# COMPACT_ATOMS: atom_id res chain seq x y z
N MET A 1 0.43 -25.31 2.17
CA MET A 1 0.52 -23.84 2.05
C MET A 1 -0.32 -23.28 3.18
N THR A 2 0.18 -22.30 3.94
CA THR A 2 -0.61 -21.67 5.01
C THR A 2 -1.61 -20.69 4.40
N ARG A 3 -2.70 -20.37 5.10
CA ARG A 3 -3.68 -19.38 4.64
C ARG A 3 -3.02 -18.01 4.37
N PHE A 4 -2.05 -17.61 5.21
CA PHE A 4 -1.26 -16.40 4.99
C PHE A 4 -0.54 -16.40 3.63
N GLU A 5 0.12 -17.52 3.28
CA GLU A 5 0.82 -17.65 1.99
C GLU A 5 -0.15 -17.63 0.82
N GLU A 6 -1.36 -18.18 0.97
CA GLU A 6 -2.41 -18.12 -0.05
C GLU A 6 -2.87 -16.69 -0.30
N VAL A 7 -3.17 -15.94 0.77
CA VAL A 7 -3.56 -14.52 0.68
C VAL A 7 -2.44 -13.70 0.05
N GLN A 8 -1.19 -13.88 0.52
CA GLN A 8 -0.03 -13.18 -0.03
C GLN A 8 0.16 -13.45 -1.53
N MET A 9 -0.03 -14.70 -1.94
CA MET A 9 0.10 -15.08 -3.34
C MET A 9 -1.01 -14.45 -4.19
N LYS A 10 -2.26 -14.47 -3.73
CA LYS A 10 -3.40 -13.85 -4.42
C LYS A 10 -3.24 -12.36 -4.57
N LEU A 11 -2.81 -11.67 -3.51
CA LEU A 11 -2.50 -10.23 -3.57
C LEU A 11 -1.39 -9.94 -4.58
N ALA A 12 -0.31 -10.74 -4.59
CA ALA A 12 0.77 -10.58 -5.54
C ALA A 12 0.37 -10.88 -6.99
N GLU A 13 -0.50 -11.85 -7.22
CA GLU A 13 -1.04 -12.19 -8.55
C GLU A 13 -1.93 -11.05 -9.07
N SER A 14 -2.88 -10.57 -8.27
CA SER A 14 -3.77 -9.48 -8.63
C SER A 14 -2.99 -8.18 -8.86
N ALA A 15 -2.08 -7.82 -7.94
CA ALA A 15 -1.25 -6.63 -8.09
C ALA A 15 -0.49 -6.59 -9.42
N LYS A 16 0.07 -7.72 -9.87
CA LYS A 16 0.83 -7.84 -11.13
C LYS A 16 0.00 -7.61 -12.38
N ASN A 17 -1.33 -7.70 -12.30
CA ASN A 17 -2.20 -7.40 -13.45
C ASN A 17 -2.22 -5.90 -13.77
N PHE A 18 -1.97 -5.05 -12.77
CA PHE A 18 -2.11 -3.60 -12.86
C PHE A 18 -0.83 -2.83 -12.58
N LEU A 19 0.05 -3.37 -11.71
CA LEU A 19 1.22 -2.71 -11.16
C LEU A 19 2.47 -3.59 -11.26
N GLU A 20 3.63 -2.98 -11.16
CA GLU A 20 4.90 -3.68 -11.01
C GLU A 20 5.18 -3.89 -9.51
N VAL A 21 5.30 -5.18 -9.12
CA VAL A 21 5.69 -5.58 -7.76
C VAL A 21 7.20 -5.72 -7.73
N TYR A 22 7.91 -4.77 -7.12
CA TYR A 22 9.37 -4.82 -7.09
C TYR A 22 9.96 -5.33 -5.78
N ASN A 23 9.17 -5.35 -4.69
CA ASN A 23 9.61 -5.90 -3.41
C ASN A 23 8.44 -6.48 -2.62
N ILE A 24 8.69 -7.56 -1.90
CA ILE A 24 7.76 -8.15 -0.93
C ILE A 24 8.54 -8.41 0.34
N GLN A 25 8.11 -7.82 1.45
CA GLN A 25 8.70 -8.00 2.77
C GLN A 25 7.70 -8.69 3.68
N VAL A 26 8.20 -9.59 4.53
CA VAL A 26 7.40 -10.27 5.56
C VAL A 26 8.02 -10.01 6.91
N PHE A 27 7.23 -9.45 7.81
CA PHE A 27 7.60 -9.24 9.20
C PHE A 27 6.87 -10.28 10.06
N ILE A 28 7.60 -10.94 10.95
CA ILE A 28 7.05 -11.97 11.82
C ILE A 28 7.30 -11.57 13.26
N GLU A 29 6.22 -11.39 13.99
CA GLU A 29 6.28 -11.16 15.43
C GLU A 29 6.04 -12.49 16.17
N GLN A 30 7.09 -12.99 16.84
CA GLN A 30 7.07 -14.34 17.41
C GLN A 30 6.12 -14.49 18.61
N PHE A 31 5.91 -13.41 19.37
CA PHE A 31 5.11 -13.47 20.60
C PHE A 31 3.61 -13.35 20.36
N SER A 32 3.21 -12.52 19.42
CA SER A 32 1.81 -12.36 19.05
C SER A 32 1.34 -13.33 17.96
N LEU A 33 2.26 -14.08 17.35
CA LEU A 33 2.03 -14.89 16.16
C LEU A 33 1.50 -14.08 14.96
N SER A 34 1.66 -12.77 15.02
CA SER A 34 1.28 -11.85 13.98
C SER A 34 2.29 -11.89 12.83
N ARG A 35 1.79 -11.79 11.62
CA ARG A 35 2.59 -11.67 10.40
C ARG A 35 2.08 -10.51 9.58
N GLU A 36 2.97 -9.62 9.19
CA GLU A 36 2.68 -8.55 8.27
C GLU A 36 3.38 -8.80 6.95
N SER A 37 2.67 -8.62 5.85
CA SER A 37 3.24 -8.61 4.51
C SER A 37 3.12 -7.22 3.90
N ARG A 38 4.21 -6.72 3.34
CA ARG A 38 4.27 -5.43 2.62
C ARG A 38 4.69 -5.65 1.19
N PHE A 39 3.91 -5.11 0.27
CA PHE A 39 4.19 -5.10 -1.16
C PHE A 39 4.60 -3.69 -1.56
N SER A 40 5.76 -3.55 -2.17
CA SER A 40 6.19 -2.29 -2.76
C SER A 40 5.89 -2.31 -4.25
N LEU A 41 5.13 -1.33 -4.71
CA LEU A 41 4.50 -1.30 -6.02
C LEU A 41 4.82 0.00 -6.75
N THR A 42 4.86 -0.06 -8.09
CA THR A 42 4.93 1.13 -8.96
C THR A 42 4.08 0.90 -10.22
N VAL A 43 3.78 1.98 -10.94
CA VAL A 43 3.06 1.89 -12.21
C VAL A 43 4.06 1.57 -13.33
N PRO A 44 3.84 0.52 -14.14
CA PRO A 44 4.74 0.18 -15.24
C PRO A 44 4.94 1.35 -16.21
N GLY A 45 6.20 1.63 -16.57
CA GLY A 45 6.55 2.71 -17.51
C GLY A 45 6.52 4.12 -16.95
N MET A 46 6.27 4.29 -15.66
CA MET A 46 6.33 5.58 -14.95
C MET A 46 7.72 5.76 -14.31
N GLU A 47 8.76 5.89 -15.15
CA GLU A 47 10.13 5.97 -14.66
C GLU A 47 10.64 7.41 -14.52
N GLU A 48 10.17 8.31 -15.40
CA GLU A 48 10.60 9.70 -15.42
C GLU A 48 9.40 10.66 -15.33
N PRO A 49 9.54 11.79 -14.63
CA PRO A 49 10.72 12.28 -13.92
C PRO A 49 10.97 11.59 -12.58
N TYR A 50 10.02 10.89 -12.04
CA TYR A 50 10.08 10.11 -10.81
C TYR A 50 8.91 9.10 -10.74
N PRO A 51 9.17 7.82 -10.45
CA PRO A 51 8.10 6.86 -10.25
C PRO A 51 7.34 7.16 -8.95
N VAL A 52 6.01 7.07 -9.01
CA VAL A 52 5.18 7.07 -7.80
C VAL A 52 5.23 5.68 -7.20
N PHE A 53 5.54 5.61 -5.91
CA PHE A 53 5.61 4.36 -5.18
C PHE A 53 4.43 4.21 -4.25
N ALA A 54 3.88 3.01 -4.19
CA ALA A 54 2.89 2.62 -3.20
C ALA A 54 3.39 1.44 -2.38
N THR A 55 2.93 1.37 -1.13
CA THR A 55 3.07 0.21 -0.27
C THR A 55 1.67 -0.28 0.06
N VAL A 56 1.40 -1.56 -0.18
CA VAL A 56 0.21 -2.25 0.30
C VAL A 56 0.64 -3.21 1.38
N ALA A 57 0.08 -3.06 2.56
CA ALA A 57 0.36 -3.91 3.70
C ALA A 57 -0.90 -4.63 4.16
N PHE A 58 -0.74 -5.83 4.68
CA PHE A 58 -1.76 -6.49 5.47
C PHE A 58 -1.14 -7.21 6.65
N THR A 59 -1.86 -7.20 7.76
CA THR A 59 -1.47 -7.92 8.97
C THR A 59 -2.37 -9.13 9.13
N TYR A 60 -1.74 -10.27 9.31
CA TYR A 60 -2.41 -11.52 9.62
C TYR A 60 -2.22 -11.84 11.09
N ASP A 61 -3.28 -11.69 11.85
CA ASP A 61 -3.32 -12.04 13.27
C ASP A 61 -4.30 -13.19 13.48
N VAL A 62 -3.80 -14.30 14.01
CA VAL A 62 -4.61 -15.50 14.29
C VAL A 62 -5.79 -15.21 15.22
N PHE A 63 -5.69 -14.16 16.04
CA PHE A 63 -6.73 -13.81 17.02
C PHE A 63 -7.72 -12.77 16.49
N GLN A 64 -7.33 -11.93 15.54
CA GLN A 64 -8.17 -10.84 15.03
C GLN A 64 -8.92 -11.23 13.75
N THR A 65 -8.27 -11.94 12.85
CA THR A 65 -8.85 -12.23 11.52
C THR A 65 -9.69 -13.50 11.45
N GLY A 66 -9.81 -14.28 12.54
CA GLY A 66 -10.45 -15.60 12.53
C GLY A 66 -9.83 -16.60 11.54
N MET A 67 -8.85 -16.17 10.77
CA MET A 67 -8.14 -16.99 9.82
C MET A 67 -7.10 -17.82 10.56
N SER A 68 -7.36 -19.10 10.78
CA SER A 68 -6.39 -20.02 11.37
C SER A 68 -5.15 -20.12 10.46
N MET A 69 -3.97 -19.92 11.01
CA MET A 69 -2.70 -20.11 10.32
C MET A 69 -2.49 -21.58 9.91
N TYR A 70 -3.22 -22.50 10.53
CA TYR A 70 -3.24 -23.92 10.25
C TYR A 70 -4.70 -24.34 10.04
N ASP A 71 -5.03 -24.73 8.82
CA ASP A 71 -6.39 -25.20 8.45
C ASP A 71 -6.84 -26.40 9.30
N ASP A 72 -5.87 -27.14 9.86
CA ASP A 72 -6.11 -28.29 10.73
C ASP A 72 -6.43 -27.93 12.19
N MET A 73 -6.31 -26.67 12.57
CA MET A 73 -6.59 -26.16 13.92
C MET A 73 -7.90 -25.35 13.95
N LYS A 74 -8.95 -25.79 13.25
CA LYS A 74 -10.26 -25.20 13.46
C LYS A 74 -10.67 -25.47 14.90
N PRO A 75 -10.78 -24.44 15.77
CA PRO A 75 -11.52 -24.63 16.99
C PRO A 75 -12.93 -25.04 16.58
N GLU A 76 -13.48 -26.12 17.12
CA GLU A 76 -14.86 -26.54 16.88
C GLU A 76 -15.90 -25.50 17.35
N GLU A 77 -15.47 -24.45 18.01
CA GLU A 77 -16.25 -23.27 18.36
C GLU A 77 -15.85 -22.14 17.40
N GLU A 78 -16.74 -21.83 16.47
CA GLU A 78 -16.71 -20.59 15.70
C GLU A 78 -16.43 -19.45 16.66
N ASN A 79 -15.27 -18.85 16.52
CA ASN A 79 -14.93 -17.65 17.26
C ASN A 79 -15.82 -16.53 16.71
N LEU A 80 -16.99 -16.36 17.32
CA LEU A 80 -18.02 -15.37 16.96
C LEU A 80 -17.54 -13.92 16.99
N LEU A 81 -16.26 -13.71 17.28
CA LEU A 81 -15.60 -12.40 17.38
C LEU A 81 -14.54 -12.17 16.29
N ALA A 82 -14.28 -13.14 15.44
CA ALA A 82 -13.33 -12.98 14.35
C ALA A 82 -14.07 -12.37 13.16
N GLU A 83 -13.83 -11.11 12.91
CA GLU A 83 -14.20 -10.47 11.66
C GLU A 83 -13.48 -11.21 10.53
N ASN A 84 -14.22 -11.79 9.61
CA ASN A 84 -13.68 -12.48 8.43
C ASN A 84 -13.19 -11.45 7.39
N THR A 85 -12.64 -10.33 7.84
CA THR A 85 -12.16 -9.25 7.00
C THR A 85 -10.64 -9.18 7.04
N LEU A 86 -10.07 -8.94 5.88
CA LEU A 86 -8.67 -8.60 5.71
C LEU A 86 -8.57 -7.10 5.48
N GLU A 87 -7.96 -6.40 6.42
CA GLU A 87 -7.65 -4.98 6.28
C GLU A 87 -6.39 -4.83 5.42
N LEU A 88 -6.50 -4.06 4.34
CA LEU A 88 -5.39 -3.66 3.48
C LEU A 88 -5.07 -2.20 3.75
N ASP A 89 -3.89 -1.94 4.28
CA ASP A 89 -3.34 -0.60 4.43
C ASP A 89 -2.61 -0.19 3.16
N ILE A 90 -3.03 0.91 2.56
CA ILE A 90 -2.41 1.44 1.34
C ILE A 90 -1.77 2.79 1.65
N LEU A 91 -0.53 2.93 1.23
CA LEU A 91 0.26 4.12 1.45
C LEU A 91 1.00 4.48 0.16
N ILE A 92 0.71 5.68 -0.38
CA ILE A 92 1.33 6.19 -1.61
C ILE A 92 2.25 7.34 -1.24
N ARG A 93 3.55 7.18 -1.50
CA ARG A 93 4.55 8.23 -1.28
C ARG A 93 4.49 9.25 -2.40
N LEU A 94 4.34 10.52 -2.01
CA LEU A 94 4.47 11.63 -2.96
C LEU A 94 5.94 11.91 -3.24
N PRO A 95 6.28 12.29 -4.49
CA PRO A 95 7.64 12.71 -4.81
C PRO A 95 8.02 13.99 -4.05
N VAL A 96 9.31 14.23 -3.86
CA VAL A 96 9.82 15.53 -3.37
C VAL A 96 9.56 16.59 -4.42
N MET A 97 8.94 17.69 -4.04
CA MET A 97 8.44 18.71 -4.96
C MET A 97 9.07 20.06 -4.69
N GLU A 98 9.30 20.82 -5.77
CA GLU A 98 9.66 22.24 -5.68
C GLU A 98 8.43 23.07 -5.29
N GLY A 99 8.39 23.51 -4.05
CA GLY A 99 7.22 24.14 -3.45
C GLY A 99 6.17 23.12 -3.00
N TYR A 100 5.10 23.62 -2.46
CA TYR A 100 3.99 22.78 -2.00
C TYR A 100 2.82 22.98 -2.95
N PRO A 101 2.55 22.03 -3.86
CA PRO A 101 1.33 22.04 -4.65
C PRO A 101 0.11 22.02 -3.72
N ASP A 102 -1.05 22.32 -4.27
CA ASP A 102 -2.33 22.24 -3.55
C ASP A 102 -2.65 20.75 -3.21
N LEU A 103 -2.08 20.28 -2.08
CA LEU A 103 -2.28 18.90 -1.61
C LEU A 103 -3.73 18.65 -1.19
N GLU A 104 -4.42 19.66 -0.66
CA GLU A 104 -5.86 19.57 -0.36
C GLU A 104 -6.68 19.43 -1.65
N GLY A 105 -6.27 20.12 -2.71
CA GLY A 105 -6.87 19.96 -4.04
C GLY A 105 -6.64 18.57 -4.61
N LEU A 106 -5.45 18.01 -4.42
CA LEU A 106 -5.14 16.64 -4.81
C LEU A 106 -6.03 15.63 -4.10
N LEU A 107 -6.18 15.74 -2.77
CA LEU A 107 -7.06 14.84 -2.01
C LEU A 107 -8.52 14.94 -2.50
N ARG A 108 -9.04 16.16 -2.68
CA ARG A 108 -10.41 16.36 -3.22
C ARG A 108 -10.59 15.76 -4.61
N ASP A 109 -9.56 15.78 -5.46
CA ASP A 109 -9.61 15.16 -6.78
C ASP A 109 -9.64 13.63 -6.68
N ILE A 110 -8.88 13.05 -5.72
CA ILE A 110 -8.90 11.61 -5.42
C ILE A 110 -10.28 11.21 -4.90
N GLU A 111 -10.78 11.85 -3.85
CA GLU A 111 -12.11 11.57 -3.26
C GLU A 111 -13.24 11.66 -4.29
N ARG A 112 -13.16 12.64 -5.20
CA ARG A 112 -14.18 12.80 -6.24
C ARG A 112 -14.16 11.66 -7.25
N GLN A 113 -12.98 11.13 -7.59
CA GLN A 113 -12.80 10.09 -8.59
C GLN A 113 -12.92 8.70 -7.99
N TYR A 114 -12.51 8.55 -6.74
CA TYR A 114 -12.46 7.30 -5.99
C TYR A 114 -13.09 7.49 -4.59
N PRO A 115 -14.42 7.60 -4.51
CA PRO A 115 -15.12 7.99 -3.27
C PRO A 115 -15.02 6.93 -2.16
N GLU A 116 -14.74 5.69 -2.50
CA GLU A 116 -14.60 4.59 -1.54
C GLU A 116 -13.26 4.61 -0.80
N SER A 117 -12.25 5.31 -1.32
CA SER A 117 -10.89 5.28 -0.76
C SER A 117 -10.71 6.10 0.51
N GLU A 118 -11.53 7.14 0.74
CA GLU A 118 -11.41 8.05 1.90
C GLU A 118 -9.96 8.44 2.23
N PRO A 119 -9.20 9.04 1.28
CA PRO A 119 -7.76 9.22 1.42
C PRO A 119 -7.41 10.26 2.49
N VAL A 120 -6.36 9.98 3.27
CA VAL A 120 -5.81 10.87 4.28
C VAL A 120 -4.40 11.29 3.90
N LEU A 121 -4.09 12.59 4.04
CA LEU A 121 -2.73 13.08 3.88
C LEU A 121 -1.92 12.83 5.15
N VAL A 122 -0.86 12.05 5.05
CA VAL A 122 0.11 11.81 6.11
C VAL A 122 1.33 12.69 5.87
N VAL A 123 1.74 13.44 6.87
CA VAL A 123 2.94 14.30 6.82
C VAL A 123 3.97 13.77 7.79
N LYS A 124 5.14 13.37 7.28
CA LYS A 124 6.29 12.95 8.08
C LYS A 124 7.29 14.10 8.18
N GLU A 125 7.65 14.50 9.39
CA GLU A 125 8.66 15.53 9.63
C GLU A 125 9.96 14.90 10.10
N PHE A 126 11.05 15.25 9.42
CA PHE A 126 12.40 14.76 9.75
C PHE A 126 13.24 15.90 10.31
N TYR A 127 13.95 15.60 11.39
CA TYR A 127 14.85 16.52 12.05
C TYR A 127 16.29 16.02 11.88
N GLY A 128 17.00 16.56 10.88
CA GLY A 128 18.40 16.20 10.62
C GLY A 128 19.01 16.94 9.44
N ALA A 129 20.32 17.03 9.41
CA ALA A 129 21.04 17.69 8.32
C ALA A 129 21.03 16.79 7.06
N GLY A 130 20.58 17.37 5.92
CA GLY A 130 20.66 16.72 4.61
C GLY A 130 19.42 15.92 4.19
N LEU A 131 18.38 15.85 5.04
CA LEU A 131 17.10 15.23 4.68
C LEU A 131 16.04 16.30 4.36
N PRO A 132 15.05 16.01 3.50
CA PRO A 132 13.91 16.89 3.35
C PRO A 132 13.22 17.07 4.71
N ALA A 133 12.82 18.30 5.00
CA ALA A 133 12.16 18.60 6.26
C ALA A 133 10.80 17.89 6.39
N LYS A 134 10.18 17.49 5.27
CA LYS A 134 8.87 16.85 5.24
C LYS A 134 8.76 15.86 4.07
N GLU A 135 8.15 14.72 4.34
CA GLU A 135 7.61 13.81 3.33
C GLU A 135 6.09 13.80 3.41
N TYR A 136 5.45 13.64 2.27
CA TYR A 136 4.00 13.57 2.16
C TYR A 136 3.60 12.22 1.59
N GLU A 137 2.59 11.61 2.20
CA GLU A 137 2.03 10.34 1.77
C GLU A 137 0.51 10.44 1.74
N VAL A 138 -0.12 9.76 0.80
CA VAL A 138 -1.57 9.54 0.81
C VAL A 138 -1.81 8.14 1.35
N SER A 139 -2.62 8.03 2.39
CA SER A 139 -2.97 6.76 3.04
C SER A 139 -4.46 6.53 2.98
N TYR A 140 -4.86 5.30 2.73
CA TYR A 140 -6.24 4.82 2.80
C TYR A 140 -6.26 3.31 3.01
N GLY A 141 -7.40 2.75 3.36
CA GLY A 141 -7.55 1.32 3.63
C GLY A 141 -8.71 0.70 2.89
N TYR A 142 -8.68 -0.62 2.77
CA TYR A 142 -9.78 -1.45 2.31
C TYR A 142 -9.99 -2.61 3.24
N ASP A 143 -11.27 -2.86 3.54
CA ASP A 143 -11.71 -4.07 4.19
C ASP A 143 -12.18 -5.07 3.11
N VAL A 144 -11.47 -6.18 2.99
CA VAL A 144 -11.80 -7.25 2.04
C VAL A 144 -12.32 -8.45 2.80
N GLU A 145 -13.50 -8.93 2.48
CA GLU A 145 -14.02 -10.15 3.07
C GLU A 145 -13.14 -11.35 2.68
N SER A 146 -12.77 -12.17 3.65
CA SER A 146 -11.84 -13.28 3.43
C SER A 146 -12.36 -14.32 2.45
N ASP A 147 -13.68 -14.43 2.31
CA ASP A 147 -14.33 -15.35 1.38
C ASP A 147 -14.27 -14.88 -0.08
N ASP A 148 -14.09 -13.57 -0.30
CA ASP A 148 -13.96 -12.97 -1.64
C ASP A 148 -12.54 -13.03 -2.20
N ILE A 149 -11.52 -13.21 -1.33
CA ILE A 149 -10.11 -13.26 -1.74
C ILE A 149 -9.83 -14.37 -2.78
N PRO A 150 -10.39 -15.60 -2.66
CA PRO A 150 -10.14 -16.66 -3.64
C PRO A 150 -10.65 -16.35 -5.05
N GLU A 151 -11.71 -15.54 -5.17
CA GLU A 151 -12.34 -15.21 -6.45
C GLU A 151 -11.50 -14.21 -7.26
N GLY A 152 -10.70 -13.37 -6.59
CA GLY A 152 -9.75 -12.46 -7.22
C GLY A 152 -10.33 -11.14 -7.70
N ASP A 153 -11.59 -11.09 -8.08
CA ASP A 153 -12.22 -9.91 -8.71
C ASP A 153 -12.20 -8.68 -7.80
N VAL A 154 -12.39 -8.86 -6.49
CA VAL A 154 -12.36 -7.77 -5.50
C VAL A 154 -10.95 -7.19 -5.39
N LEU A 155 -9.92 -8.04 -5.35
CA LEU A 155 -8.53 -7.60 -5.28
C LEU A 155 -8.11 -6.88 -6.57
N ASP A 156 -8.57 -7.34 -7.72
CA ASP A 156 -8.33 -6.68 -9.00
C ASP A 156 -8.91 -5.25 -9.00
N GLY A 157 -10.12 -5.06 -8.45
CA GLY A 157 -10.72 -3.75 -8.27
C GLY A 157 -9.87 -2.82 -7.40
N VAL A 158 -9.36 -3.32 -6.26
CA VAL A 158 -8.47 -2.56 -5.35
C VAL A 158 -7.19 -2.12 -6.08
N PHE A 159 -6.52 -3.01 -6.82
CA PHE A 159 -5.27 -2.67 -7.51
C PHE A 159 -5.48 -1.81 -8.77
N GLU A 160 -6.61 -1.95 -9.45
CA GLU A 160 -6.99 -1.06 -10.55
C GLU A 160 -7.21 0.37 -10.03
N GLU A 161 -7.92 0.53 -8.92
CA GLU A 161 -8.13 1.82 -8.27
C GLU A 161 -6.81 2.42 -7.77
N LEU A 162 -5.98 1.62 -7.08
CA LEU A 162 -4.66 2.07 -6.63
C LEU A 162 -3.82 2.59 -7.79
N ARG A 163 -3.79 1.88 -8.92
CA ARG A 163 -3.13 2.33 -10.14
C ARG A 163 -3.65 3.68 -10.61
N GLY A 164 -4.98 3.84 -10.66
CA GLY A 164 -5.61 5.10 -11.08
C GLY A 164 -5.27 6.26 -10.16
N ILE A 165 -5.23 6.05 -8.84
CA ILE A 165 -4.82 7.07 -7.86
C ILE A 165 -3.33 7.44 -8.06
N MET A 166 -2.45 6.45 -8.25
CA MET A 166 -1.02 6.70 -8.52
C MET A 166 -0.81 7.48 -9.83
N GLU A 167 -1.54 7.14 -10.88
CA GLU A 167 -1.52 7.88 -12.17
C GLU A 167 -2.01 9.32 -11.99
N LEU A 168 -3.07 9.54 -11.23
CA LEU A 168 -3.58 10.89 -10.91
C LEU A 168 -2.55 11.71 -10.14
N ILE A 169 -1.92 11.14 -9.11
CA ILE A 169 -0.84 11.78 -8.35
C ILE A 169 0.30 12.16 -9.28
N TYR A 170 0.75 11.25 -10.14
CA TYR A 170 1.81 11.50 -11.11
C TYR A 170 1.45 12.67 -12.04
N GLU A 171 0.28 12.67 -12.64
CA GLU A 171 -0.17 13.73 -13.54
C GLU A 171 -0.20 15.10 -12.86
N LYS A 172 -0.56 15.16 -11.60
CA LYS A 172 -0.63 16.41 -10.83
C LYS A 172 0.72 16.90 -10.33
N THR A 173 1.69 16.03 -10.15
CA THR A 173 2.98 16.36 -9.50
C THR A 173 4.17 16.40 -10.46
N LYS A 174 4.13 15.73 -11.60
CA LYS A 174 5.28 15.53 -12.51
C LYS A 174 6.01 16.80 -12.96
N TYR A 175 5.35 17.94 -12.99
CA TYR A 175 5.97 19.22 -13.38
C TYR A 175 6.60 19.98 -12.21
N ASN A 176 6.31 19.56 -10.97
CA ASN A 176 6.75 20.22 -9.75
C ASN A 176 7.80 19.39 -8.97
N ILE A 177 8.27 18.30 -9.56
CA ILE A 177 9.23 17.41 -8.89
C ILE A 177 10.59 18.07 -8.81
N ASP A 178 11.17 18.10 -7.61
CA ASP A 178 12.56 18.53 -7.39
C ASP A 178 13.53 17.45 -7.88
N GLN A 179 13.94 17.56 -9.15
CA GLN A 179 14.86 16.60 -9.76
C GLN A 179 16.27 16.60 -9.13
N SER A 180 16.66 17.66 -8.42
CA SER A 180 17.99 17.71 -7.79
C SER A 180 18.09 16.67 -6.69
N TRP A 181 16.99 16.38 -6.03
CA TRP A 181 16.86 15.36 -4.99
C TRP A 181 17.17 13.93 -5.48
N TYR A 182 16.80 13.63 -6.75
CA TYR A 182 16.95 12.28 -7.32
C TYR A 182 18.26 12.07 -8.09
N ARG A 183 19.08 13.11 -8.26
CA ARG A 183 20.33 13.05 -9.03
C ARG A 183 21.58 12.79 -8.19
N GLY A 184 21.47 12.75 -6.85
CA GLY A 184 22.58 12.56 -5.93
C GLY A 184 22.83 11.09 -5.55
N GLU A 185 23.94 10.86 -4.84
CA GLU A 185 24.26 9.58 -4.21
C GLU A 185 23.25 9.22 -3.09
N ASP A 186 22.48 10.19 -2.64
CA ASP A 186 21.48 10.11 -1.57
C ASP A 186 20.06 9.81 -2.12
N ASP A 187 19.93 9.18 -3.27
CA ASP A 187 18.65 8.77 -3.83
C ASP A 187 17.93 7.81 -2.85
N PRO A 188 16.82 8.24 -2.21
CA PRO A 188 16.13 7.42 -1.22
C PRO A 188 15.55 6.14 -1.80
N THR A 189 15.52 6.00 -3.13
CA THR A 189 15.07 4.78 -3.81
C THR A 189 16.12 3.68 -3.83
N LYS A 190 17.39 4.01 -3.51
CA LYS A 190 18.51 3.04 -3.55
C LYS A 190 18.74 2.28 -2.24
N GLU A 191 18.10 2.67 -1.15
CA GLU A 191 18.30 2.06 0.18
C GLU A 191 17.14 1.19 0.69
N TYR A 192 16.18 0.79 -0.16
CA TYR A 192 15.09 -0.08 0.27
C TYR A 192 15.01 -1.36 -0.54
#